data_596061cd6c6b377a5014483d7a2c1291
#
_entry.id   596061cd6c6b377a5014483d7a2c1291
#
_cell.length_a   1.000
_cell.length_b   1.000
_cell.length_c   1.000
_cell.angle_alpha   90.00
_cell.angle_beta   90.00
_cell.angle_gamma   90.00
#
_symmetry.space_group_name_H-M   'P 1'
#
loop_
_entity.id
_entity.type
_entity.pdbx_description
1 polymer ?
#
loop_
_entity_poly.entity_id
_entity_poly.type
_entity_poly.pdbx_seq_one_letter_code
_entity_poly.pdbx_strand_id
1 'polypeptide(L)'
;MGAADVVPGVSGGTVALITGIYERLISALVSVDKEALMLLLHGRWRALWYRIDGPFLAWLLAGILTAVFSLASALHWLLEYYPQPLWAFFSGLILISGLVLVRDEVNVAKLDHLLMFTLGAALAVVIETLPPSGFLAGLPGLFFAGAIAICAMILPGISGSFILVLLGMYVPVLAAIRELQFNQLAVFALGCAVGLLCFTRLLSWLLKHARLRLIALLSGVLLGSLITVWPWQSTVAIGAGNPLEHWVRPVLPTHSSIVDPQWLLCGGGFILGILVVWVLHRWSARAHR
;
A
#
# COMPACT_ATOMS: atom_id res chain seq x y z
N MET A 1 7.24 -6.40 -3.09
CA MET A 1 6.38 -5.24 -3.39
C MET A 1 5.40 -5.59 -4.51
N GLY A 2 5.84 -5.90 -5.72
CA GLY A 2 4.93 -6.13 -6.86
C GLY A 2 3.82 -7.16 -6.62
N ALA A 3 4.11 -8.29 -5.98
CA ALA A 3 3.08 -9.28 -5.63
C ALA A 3 2.01 -8.71 -4.67
N ALA A 4 2.39 -7.83 -3.75
CA ALA A 4 1.46 -7.17 -2.83
C ALA A 4 0.60 -6.12 -3.54
N ASP A 5 1.18 -5.37 -4.48
CA ASP A 5 0.47 -4.32 -5.22
C ASP A 5 -0.59 -4.86 -6.19
N VAL A 6 -0.49 -6.13 -6.61
CA VAL A 6 -1.50 -6.79 -7.46
C VAL A 6 -2.78 -7.10 -6.67
N VAL A 7 -2.68 -7.26 -5.34
CA VAL A 7 -3.80 -7.65 -4.50
C VAL A 7 -4.46 -6.39 -3.91
N PRO A 8 -5.76 -6.18 -4.15
CA PRO A 8 -6.48 -5.05 -3.55
C PRO A 8 -6.37 -5.07 -2.02
N GLY A 9 -6.17 -3.90 -1.40
CA GLY A 9 -6.06 -3.80 0.07
C GLY A 9 -4.69 -4.16 0.66
N VAL A 10 -3.75 -4.67 -0.14
CA VAL A 10 -2.36 -4.87 0.29
C VAL A 10 -1.46 -3.86 -0.41
N SER A 11 -0.51 -3.29 0.32
CA SER A 11 0.39 -2.25 -0.19
C SER A 11 1.83 -2.77 -0.33
N GLY A 12 2.47 -2.49 -1.45
CA GLY A 12 3.91 -2.70 -1.62
C GLY A 12 4.76 -1.92 -0.61
N GLY A 13 4.25 -0.79 -0.11
CA GLY A 13 4.84 -0.05 1.01
C GLY A 13 4.96 -0.88 2.28
N THR A 14 3.99 -1.75 2.55
CA THR A 14 4.05 -2.73 3.65
C THR A 14 5.26 -3.65 3.50
N VAL A 15 5.44 -4.23 2.31
CA VAL A 15 6.58 -5.11 2.04
C VAL A 15 7.91 -4.34 2.15
N ALA A 16 7.97 -3.11 1.65
CA ALA A 16 9.16 -2.28 1.79
C ALA A 16 9.54 -2.01 3.26
N LEU A 17 8.55 -1.75 4.10
CA LEU A 17 8.76 -1.49 5.53
C LEU A 17 9.27 -2.76 6.25
N ILE A 18 8.64 -3.92 6.00
CA ILE A 18 9.02 -5.21 6.60
C ILE A 18 10.43 -5.65 6.20
N THR A 19 10.78 -5.43 4.93
CA THR A 19 12.09 -5.82 4.39
C THR A 19 13.20 -4.81 4.71
N GLY A 20 12.88 -3.71 5.41
CA GLY A 20 13.84 -2.67 5.80
C GLY A 20 14.31 -1.76 4.67
N ILE A 21 13.71 -1.85 3.48
CA ILE A 21 14.09 -1.00 2.33
C ILE A 21 13.28 0.29 2.24
N TYR A 22 12.33 0.53 3.13
CA TYR A 22 11.41 1.67 3.09
C TYR A 22 12.15 3.01 3.15
N GLU A 23 13.06 3.19 4.10
CA GLU A 23 13.82 4.42 4.25
C GLU A 23 14.72 4.68 3.03
N ARG A 24 15.32 3.63 2.46
CA ARG A 24 16.11 3.72 1.23
C ARG A 24 15.26 4.13 0.03
N LEU A 25 14.05 3.56 -0.08
CA LEU A 25 13.08 3.93 -1.12
C LEU A 25 12.70 5.41 -1.01
N ILE A 26 12.33 5.88 0.19
CA ILE A 26 11.99 7.28 0.42
C ILE A 26 13.18 8.19 0.07
N SER A 27 14.39 7.83 0.48
CA SER A 27 15.60 8.60 0.18
C SER A 27 15.88 8.69 -1.33
N ALA A 28 15.71 7.59 -2.05
CA ALA A 28 15.86 7.54 -3.51
C ALA A 28 14.82 8.43 -4.22
N LEU A 29 13.56 8.41 -3.77
CA LEU A 29 12.50 9.25 -4.33
C LEU A 29 12.72 10.75 -4.03
N VAL A 30 13.18 11.10 -2.83
CA VAL A 30 13.48 12.49 -2.45
C VAL A 30 14.65 13.06 -3.23
N SER A 31 15.60 12.22 -3.66
CA SER A 31 16.75 12.65 -4.47
C SER A 31 16.38 13.11 -5.87
N VAL A 32 15.13 12.87 -6.30
CA VAL A 32 14.55 13.48 -7.51
C VAL A 32 14.18 14.94 -7.21
N ASP A 33 15.17 15.80 -7.19
CA ASP A 33 15.09 17.22 -6.85
C ASP A 33 15.56 18.12 -8.00
N LYS A 34 15.69 19.43 -7.72
CA LYS A 34 16.16 20.40 -8.72
C LYS A 34 17.56 20.06 -9.29
N GLU A 35 18.45 19.50 -8.45
CA GLU A 35 19.78 19.10 -8.91
C GLU A 35 19.71 17.87 -9.83
N ALA A 36 18.86 16.89 -9.52
CA ALA A 36 18.61 15.76 -10.40
C ALA A 36 18.08 16.23 -11.77
N LEU A 37 17.16 17.22 -11.77
CA LEU A 37 16.68 17.83 -13.00
C LEU A 37 17.79 18.55 -13.76
N MET A 38 18.67 19.31 -13.08
CA MET A 38 19.81 19.95 -13.71
C MET A 38 20.79 18.93 -14.30
N LEU A 39 21.07 17.83 -13.61
CA LEU A 39 21.92 16.75 -14.13
C LEU A 39 21.30 16.12 -15.39
N LEU A 40 19.99 15.95 -15.42
CA LEU A 40 19.25 15.48 -16.58
C LEU A 40 19.41 16.43 -17.78
N LEU A 41 19.15 17.73 -17.55
CA LEU A 41 19.22 18.76 -18.60
C LEU A 41 20.64 18.95 -19.17
N HIS A 42 21.68 18.74 -18.36
CA HIS A 42 23.08 18.81 -18.79
C HIS A 42 23.62 17.49 -19.36
N GLY A 43 22.78 16.45 -19.54
CA GLY A 43 23.18 15.16 -20.09
C GLY A 43 24.11 14.35 -19.20
N ARG A 44 24.20 14.67 -17.90
CA ARG A 44 25.09 13.98 -16.94
C ARG A 44 24.43 12.72 -16.37
N TRP A 45 24.07 11.79 -17.25
CA TRP A 45 23.29 10.58 -16.93
C TRP A 45 23.90 9.71 -15.83
N ARG A 46 25.23 9.55 -15.82
CA ARG A 46 25.90 8.75 -14.78
C ARG A 46 25.76 9.41 -13.41
N ALA A 47 25.94 10.72 -13.30
CA ALA A 47 25.78 11.43 -12.04
C ALA A 47 24.34 11.37 -11.54
N LEU A 48 23.36 11.54 -12.43
CA LEU A 48 21.95 11.38 -12.13
C LEU A 48 21.66 9.97 -11.60
N TRP A 49 22.14 8.93 -12.30
CA TRP A 49 21.92 7.52 -11.94
C TRP A 49 22.40 7.19 -10.53
N TYR A 50 23.59 7.63 -10.16
CA TYR A 50 24.09 7.45 -8.80
C TYR A 50 23.36 8.29 -7.76
N ARG A 51 22.94 9.52 -8.14
CA ARG A 51 22.19 10.39 -7.23
C ARG A 51 20.87 9.81 -6.79
N ILE A 52 20.11 9.22 -7.71
CA ILE A 52 18.78 8.65 -7.45
C ILE A 52 18.83 7.21 -6.91
N ASP A 53 19.99 6.68 -6.56
CA ASP A 53 20.19 5.26 -6.24
C ASP A 53 19.64 4.36 -7.36
N GLY A 54 20.03 4.68 -8.60
CA GLY A 54 19.54 4.02 -9.81
C GLY A 54 19.65 2.50 -9.79
N PRO A 55 20.76 1.89 -9.35
CA PRO A 55 20.87 0.43 -9.23
C PRO A 55 19.79 -0.17 -8.31
N PHE A 56 19.53 0.46 -7.16
CA PHE A 56 18.49 0.00 -6.25
C PHE A 56 17.10 0.10 -6.89
N LEU A 57 16.78 1.24 -7.48
CA LEU A 57 15.48 1.45 -8.15
C LEU A 57 15.29 0.52 -9.34
N ALA A 58 16.35 0.24 -10.12
CA ALA A 58 16.29 -0.69 -11.24
C ALA A 58 16.01 -2.13 -10.80
N TRP A 59 16.71 -2.62 -9.78
CA TRP A 59 16.44 -3.95 -9.23
C TRP A 59 15.07 -4.04 -8.58
N LEU A 60 14.65 -2.99 -7.88
CA LEU A 60 13.31 -2.92 -7.28
C LEU A 60 12.23 -2.96 -8.36
N LEU A 61 12.35 -2.13 -9.41
CA LEU A 61 11.42 -2.10 -10.52
C LEU A 61 11.39 -3.43 -11.28
N ALA A 62 12.56 -4.01 -11.57
CA ALA A 62 12.65 -5.32 -12.20
C ALA A 62 11.94 -6.39 -11.37
N GLY A 63 12.13 -6.40 -10.05
CA GLY A 63 11.45 -7.32 -9.15
C GLY A 63 9.94 -7.10 -9.10
N ILE A 64 9.48 -5.84 -9.11
CA ILE A 64 8.05 -5.49 -9.17
C ILE A 64 7.44 -6.00 -10.48
N LEU A 65 8.04 -5.69 -11.62
CA LEU A 65 7.55 -6.11 -12.93
C LEU A 65 7.54 -7.64 -13.05
N THR A 66 8.62 -8.30 -12.64
CA THR A 66 8.66 -9.78 -12.64
C THR A 66 7.53 -10.36 -11.80
N ALA A 67 7.30 -9.84 -10.60
CA ALA A 67 6.22 -10.31 -9.72
C ALA A 67 4.84 -10.06 -10.35
N VAL A 68 4.61 -8.88 -10.92
CA VAL A 68 3.34 -8.55 -11.59
C VAL A 68 3.09 -9.51 -12.76
N PHE A 69 4.05 -9.66 -13.66
CA PHE A 69 3.86 -10.51 -14.84
C PHE A 69 3.79 -12.01 -14.53
N SER A 70 4.51 -12.50 -13.52
CA SER A 70 4.53 -13.92 -13.16
C SER A 70 3.42 -14.34 -12.21
N LEU A 71 3.00 -13.46 -11.29
CA LEU A 71 2.07 -13.80 -10.22
C LEU A 71 0.65 -13.25 -10.43
N ALA A 72 0.45 -12.27 -11.32
CA ALA A 72 -0.87 -11.68 -11.52
C ALA A 72 -1.95 -12.70 -11.88
N SER A 73 -1.64 -13.62 -12.81
CA SER A 73 -2.59 -14.66 -13.20
C SER A 73 -2.88 -15.66 -12.07
N ALA A 74 -1.85 -16.05 -11.31
CA ALA A 74 -2.00 -16.94 -10.17
C ALA A 74 -2.80 -16.28 -9.03
N LEU A 75 -2.52 -15.01 -8.76
CA LEU A 75 -3.26 -14.23 -7.75
C LEU A 75 -4.71 -13.98 -8.19
N HIS A 76 -4.95 -13.71 -9.47
CA HIS A 76 -6.31 -13.57 -10.00
C HIS A 76 -7.09 -14.88 -9.84
N TRP A 77 -6.49 -16.01 -10.20
CA TRP A 77 -7.09 -17.33 -9.99
C TRP A 77 -7.38 -17.61 -8.50
N LEU A 78 -6.43 -17.29 -7.61
CA LEU A 78 -6.65 -17.44 -6.16
C LEU A 78 -7.77 -16.52 -5.64
N LEU A 79 -7.87 -15.28 -6.12
CA LEU A 79 -8.95 -14.35 -5.76
C LEU A 79 -10.31 -14.84 -6.24
N GLU A 80 -10.35 -15.54 -7.37
CA GLU A 80 -11.60 -16.07 -7.93
C GLU A 80 -12.07 -17.34 -7.23
N TYR A 81 -11.15 -18.29 -6.98
CA TYR A 81 -11.51 -19.63 -6.45
C TYR A 81 -11.27 -19.79 -4.95
N TYR A 82 -10.31 -19.09 -4.38
CA TYR A 82 -9.89 -19.20 -2.97
C TYR A 82 -9.68 -17.83 -2.30
N PRO A 83 -10.64 -16.90 -2.37
CA PRO A 83 -10.45 -15.56 -1.84
C PRO A 83 -10.19 -15.55 -0.33
N GLN A 84 -10.93 -16.32 0.45
CA GLN A 84 -10.82 -16.34 1.91
C GLN A 84 -9.44 -16.81 2.40
N PRO A 85 -8.87 -17.96 1.92
CA PRO A 85 -7.52 -18.38 2.28
C PRO A 85 -6.45 -17.36 1.87
N LEU A 86 -6.61 -16.69 0.72
CA LEU A 86 -5.68 -15.66 0.27
C LEU A 86 -5.72 -14.43 1.19
N TRP A 87 -6.91 -13.97 1.57
CA TRP A 87 -7.06 -12.89 2.54
C TRP A 87 -6.50 -13.27 3.91
N ALA A 88 -6.72 -14.52 4.36
CA ALA A 88 -6.13 -15.04 5.59
C ALA A 88 -4.59 -15.01 5.55
N PHE A 89 -3.99 -15.39 4.42
CA PHE A 89 -2.53 -15.30 4.21
C PHE A 89 -2.04 -13.86 4.39
N PHE A 90 -2.67 -12.87 3.75
CA PHE A 90 -2.29 -11.48 3.90
C PHE A 90 -2.55 -10.94 5.31
N SER A 91 -3.62 -11.38 5.98
CA SER A 91 -3.88 -11.03 7.38
C SER A 91 -2.76 -11.53 8.29
N GLY A 92 -2.31 -12.76 8.12
CA GLY A 92 -1.17 -13.32 8.87
C GLY A 92 0.13 -12.55 8.61
N LEU A 93 0.38 -12.22 7.34
CA LEU A 93 1.55 -11.44 6.91
C LEU A 93 1.55 -10.04 7.56
N ILE A 94 0.44 -9.32 7.49
CA ILE A 94 0.31 -7.96 8.03
C ILE A 94 0.40 -7.99 9.57
N LEU A 95 -0.31 -8.92 10.22
CA LEU A 95 -0.30 -9.01 11.67
C LEU A 95 1.10 -9.19 12.24
N ILE A 96 1.81 -10.23 11.78
CA ILE A 96 3.17 -10.48 12.29
C ILE A 96 4.14 -9.35 11.95
N SER A 97 3.98 -8.72 10.79
CA SER A 97 4.79 -7.58 10.36
C SER A 97 4.61 -6.39 11.28
N GLY A 98 3.37 -6.04 11.58
CA GLY A 98 3.06 -4.96 12.52
C GLY A 98 3.57 -5.27 13.94
N LEU A 99 3.42 -6.52 14.41
CA LEU A 99 3.92 -6.94 15.72
C LEU A 99 5.44 -6.88 15.80
N VAL A 100 6.16 -7.31 14.76
CA VAL A 100 7.62 -7.22 14.69
C VAL A 100 8.06 -5.75 14.74
N LEU A 101 7.45 -4.87 13.95
CA LEU A 101 7.78 -3.44 13.97
C LEU A 101 7.50 -2.80 15.34
N VAL A 102 6.37 -3.12 15.95
CA VAL A 102 6.04 -2.61 17.30
C VAL A 102 7.06 -3.09 18.31
N ARG A 103 7.43 -4.37 18.27
CA ARG A 103 8.41 -4.95 19.19
C ARG A 103 9.80 -4.35 19.04
N ASP A 104 10.26 -4.17 17.80
CA ASP A 104 11.66 -3.82 17.51
C ASP A 104 11.90 -2.31 17.53
N GLU A 105 10.89 -1.50 17.17
CA GLU A 105 11.07 -0.06 16.96
C GLU A 105 10.20 0.83 17.87
N VAL A 106 9.06 0.31 18.37
CA VAL A 106 8.09 1.11 19.12
C VAL A 106 8.19 0.86 20.62
N ASN A 107 8.54 1.88 21.39
CA ASN A 107 8.47 1.80 22.84
C ASN A 107 7.04 2.11 23.32
N VAL A 108 6.26 1.07 23.54
CA VAL A 108 4.86 1.18 23.99
C VAL A 108 4.68 1.80 25.38
N ALA A 109 5.75 1.86 26.19
CA ALA A 109 5.72 2.54 27.50
C ALA A 109 5.77 4.07 27.36
N LYS A 110 6.16 4.61 26.21
CA LYS A 110 6.14 6.04 25.93
C LYS A 110 4.78 6.46 25.39
N LEU A 111 4.14 7.39 26.08
CA LEU A 111 2.80 7.88 25.73
C LEU A 111 2.72 8.44 24.31
N ASP A 112 3.76 9.15 23.85
CA ASP A 112 3.80 9.73 22.50
C ASP A 112 3.85 8.67 21.40
N HIS A 113 4.56 7.55 21.62
CA HIS A 113 4.55 6.42 20.70
C HIS A 113 3.19 5.71 20.67
N LEU A 114 2.60 5.50 21.85
CA LEU A 114 1.27 4.88 21.96
C LEU A 114 0.20 5.75 21.29
N LEU A 115 0.24 7.07 21.50
CA LEU A 115 -0.69 8.00 20.84
C LEU A 115 -0.52 7.99 19.31
N MET A 116 0.70 7.97 18.81
CA MET A 116 0.93 7.88 17.35
C MET A 116 0.47 6.55 16.78
N PHE A 117 0.72 5.45 17.48
CA PHE A 117 0.25 4.13 17.08
C PHE A 117 -1.29 4.06 17.02
N THR A 118 -1.96 4.51 18.08
CA THR A 118 -3.44 4.52 18.13
C THR A 118 -4.05 5.46 17.10
N LEU A 119 -3.41 6.62 16.86
CA LEU A 119 -3.81 7.54 15.80
C LEU A 119 -3.70 6.88 14.42
N GLY A 120 -2.59 6.18 14.15
CA GLY A 120 -2.39 5.45 12.90
C GLY A 120 -3.42 4.36 12.69
N ALA A 121 -3.68 3.56 13.73
CA ALA A 121 -4.69 2.50 13.67
C ALA A 121 -6.11 3.07 13.46
N ALA A 122 -6.47 4.11 14.19
CA ALA A 122 -7.76 4.78 14.03
C ALA A 122 -7.91 5.40 12.63
N LEU A 123 -6.85 6.03 12.11
CA LEU A 123 -6.85 6.61 10.76
C LEU A 123 -7.11 5.54 9.70
N ALA A 124 -6.42 4.40 9.77
CA ALA A 124 -6.63 3.29 8.84
C ALA A 124 -8.07 2.77 8.91
N VAL A 125 -8.56 2.47 10.12
CA VAL A 125 -9.95 1.99 10.31
C VAL A 125 -10.97 3.00 9.77
N VAL A 126 -10.79 4.29 10.04
CA VAL A 126 -11.70 5.33 9.53
C VAL A 126 -11.68 5.36 8.02
N ILE A 127 -10.50 5.42 7.38
CA ILE A 127 -10.38 5.45 5.92
C ILE A 127 -11.05 4.21 5.30
N GLU A 128 -10.81 3.02 5.83
CA GLU A 128 -11.30 1.75 5.30
C GLU A 128 -12.82 1.56 5.53
N THR A 129 -13.41 2.26 6.49
CA THR A 129 -14.84 2.18 6.80
C THR A 129 -15.67 3.29 6.18
N LEU A 130 -15.04 4.32 5.60
CA LEU A 130 -15.75 5.40 4.92
C LEU A 130 -16.43 4.88 3.64
N PRO A 131 -17.70 5.26 3.42
CA PRO A 131 -18.36 4.95 2.14
C PRO A 131 -17.73 5.77 1.01
N PRO A 132 -17.64 5.22 -0.22
CA PRO A 132 -17.20 5.96 -1.37
C PRO A 132 -18.02 7.26 -1.55
N SER A 133 -17.33 8.38 -1.72
CA SER A 133 -17.95 9.69 -1.88
C SER A 133 -17.45 10.34 -3.16
N GLY A 134 -18.30 10.48 -4.15
CA GLY A 134 -17.97 11.05 -5.46
C GLY A 134 -17.87 12.59 -5.47
N PHE A 135 -17.20 13.21 -4.49
CA PHE A 135 -17.08 14.67 -4.43
C PHE A 135 -16.00 15.26 -5.34
N LEU A 136 -15.13 14.44 -5.92
CA LEU A 136 -14.17 14.88 -6.92
C LEU A 136 -14.72 14.66 -8.33
N ALA A 137 -14.53 15.65 -9.21
CA ALA A 137 -14.98 15.57 -10.59
C ALA A 137 -14.06 16.34 -11.55
N GLY A 138 -14.10 15.97 -12.82
CA GLY A 138 -13.36 16.65 -13.89
C GLY A 138 -11.84 16.57 -13.77
N LEU A 139 -11.12 17.41 -14.50
CA LEU A 139 -9.67 17.44 -14.53
C LEU A 139 -9.03 17.79 -13.16
N PRO A 140 -9.54 18.79 -12.40
CA PRO A 140 -9.03 19.03 -11.06
C PRO A 140 -9.19 17.82 -10.13
N GLY A 141 -10.34 17.12 -10.23
CA GLY A 141 -10.58 15.89 -9.48
C GLY A 141 -9.55 14.80 -9.80
N LEU A 142 -9.22 14.61 -11.07
CA LEU A 142 -8.17 13.66 -11.50
C LEU A 142 -6.79 14.02 -10.95
N PHE A 143 -6.44 15.31 -10.93
CA PHE A 143 -5.17 15.77 -10.36
C PHE A 143 -5.08 15.45 -8.86
N PHE A 144 -6.07 15.86 -8.08
CA PHE A 144 -6.07 15.61 -6.63
C PHE A 144 -6.20 14.13 -6.29
N ALA A 145 -6.99 13.37 -7.06
CA ALA A 145 -7.07 11.92 -6.89
C ALA A 145 -5.73 11.23 -7.12
N GLY A 146 -5.01 11.60 -8.17
CA GLY A 146 -3.66 11.10 -8.43
C GLY A 146 -2.68 11.44 -7.30
N ALA A 147 -2.72 12.70 -6.83
CA ALA A 147 -1.85 13.16 -5.76
C ALA A 147 -2.12 12.42 -4.42
N ILE A 148 -3.37 12.21 -4.05
CA ILE A 148 -3.74 11.53 -2.80
C ILE A 148 -3.50 10.02 -2.91
N ALA A 149 -3.85 9.41 -4.05
CA ALA A 149 -3.68 7.97 -4.26
C ALA A 149 -2.21 7.55 -4.21
N ILE A 150 -1.30 8.32 -4.82
CA ILE A 150 0.14 8.00 -4.77
C ILE A 150 0.71 8.18 -3.35
N CYS A 151 0.24 9.17 -2.59
CA CYS A 151 0.61 9.33 -1.18
C CYS A 151 0.18 8.12 -0.35
N ALA A 152 -1.06 7.66 -0.55
CA ALA A 152 -1.57 6.48 0.13
C ALA A 152 -0.81 5.20 -0.25
N MET A 153 -0.42 5.04 -1.51
CA MET A 153 0.34 3.88 -1.99
C MET A 153 1.73 3.74 -1.33
N ILE A 154 2.34 4.87 -0.95
CA ILE A 154 3.61 4.87 -0.22
C ILE A 154 3.41 4.43 1.23
N LEU A 155 2.26 4.78 1.84
CA LEU A 155 1.97 4.41 3.23
C LEU A 155 1.75 2.89 3.34
N PRO A 156 2.39 2.22 4.30
CA PRO A 156 2.11 0.82 4.57
C PRO A 156 0.65 0.62 4.98
N GLY A 157 0.01 -0.42 4.44
CA GLY A 157 -1.34 -0.79 4.82
C GLY A 157 -2.48 -0.05 4.10
N ILE A 158 -2.19 0.95 3.27
CA ILE A 158 -3.21 1.66 2.50
C ILE A 158 -3.00 1.41 1.01
N SER A 159 -4.08 1.06 0.30
CA SER A 159 -4.06 0.84 -1.15
C SER A 159 -4.44 2.11 -1.91
N GLY A 160 -3.60 2.52 -2.88
CA GLY A 160 -3.90 3.68 -3.74
C GLY A 160 -5.14 3.49 -4.59
N SER A 161 -5.40 2.28 -5.09
CA SER A 161 -6.63 1.96 -5.83
C SER A 161 -7.88 2.09 -4.96
N PHE A 162 -7.81 1.67 -3.70
CA PHE A 162 -8.89 1.85 -2.74
C PHE A 162 -9.18 3.34 -2.50
N ILE A 163 -8.15 4.17 -2.37
CA ILE A 163 -8.33 5.62 -2.27
C ILE A 163 -9.01 6.21 -3.52
N LEU A 164 -8.67 5.72 -4.71
CA LEU A 164 -9.38 6.16 -5.93
C LEU A 164 -10.86 5.77 -5.90
N VAL A 165 -11.20 4.57 -5.40
CA VAL A 165 -12.60 4.15 -5.20
C VAL A 165 -13.29 5.07 -4.19
N LEU A 166 -12.66 5.34 -3.05
CA LEU A 166 -13.19 6.21 -1.99
C LEU A 166 -13.48 7.63 -2.50
N LEU A 167 -12.61 8.15 -3.39
CA LEU A 167 -12.75 9.47 -4.00
C LEU A 167 -13.73 9.48 -5.21
N GLY A 168 -14.29 8.32 -5.61
CA GLY A 168 -15.15 8.19 -6.80
C GLY A 168 -14.41 8.33 -8.13
N MET A 169 -13.08 8.26 -8.13
CA MET A 169 -12.24 8.52 -9.30
C MET A 169 -11.66 7.25 -9.94
N TYR A 170 -11.92 6.08 -9.39
CA TYR A 170 -11.42 4.81 -9.93
C TYR A 170 -11.96 4.52 -11.34
N VAL A 171 -13.29 4.64 -11.52
CA VAL A 171 -13.94 4.41 -12.81
C VAL A 171 -13.51 5.44 -13.87
N PRO A 172 -13.49 6.77 -13.59
CA PRO A 172 -12.95 7.76 -14.51
C PRO A 172 -11.51 7.50 -14.96
N VAL A 173 -10.62 7.14 -14.02
CA VAL A 173 -9.22 6.81 -14.35
C VAL A 173 -9.14 5.57 -15.24
N LEU A 174 -9.90 4.52 -14.92
CA LEU A 174 -9.94 3.30 -15.71
C LEU A 174 -10.51 3.55 -17.13
N ALA A 175 -11.54 4.36 -17.25
CA ALA A 175 -12.09 4.78 -18.54
C ALA A 175 -11.05 5.57 -19.36
N ALA A 176 -10.35 6.52 -18.73
CA ALA A 176 -9.30 7.28 -19.39
C ALA A 176 -8.16 6.38 -19.92
N ILE A 177 -7.82 5.30 -19.20
CA ILE A 177 -6.85 4.30 -19.67
C ILE A 177 -7.37 3.51 -20.86
N ARG A 178 -8.60 2.99 -20.78
CA ARG A 178 -9.20 2.17 -21.83
C ARG A 178 -9.44 2.94 -23.14
N GLU A 179 -9.85 4.19 -23.01
CA GLU A 179 -10.17 5.08 -24.14
C GLU A 179 -8.96 5.90 -24.62
N LEU A 180 -7.77 5.68 -24.01
CA LEU A 180 -6.53 6.41 -24.31
C LEU A 180 -6.69 7.93 -24.25
N GLN A 181 -7.43 8.44 -23.26
CA GLN A 181 -7.66 9.86 -23.06
C GLN A 181 -6.42 10.56 -22.48
N PHE A 182 -5.43 10.81 -23.34
CA PHE A 182 -4.10 11.32 -22.95
C PHE A 182 -4.15 12.58 -22.10
N ASN A 183 -5.11 13.49 -22.34
CA ASN A 183 -5.26 14.70 -21.53
C ASN A 183 -5.57 14.38 -20.07
N GLN A 184 -6.54 13.49 -19.83
CA GLN A 184 -6.92 13.07 -18.48
C GLN A 184 -5.79 12.29 -17.80
N LEU A 185 -5.14 11.38 -18.54
CA LEU A 185 -3.99 10.60 -18.05
C LEU A 185 -2.81 11.51 -17.70
N ALA A 186 -2.52 12.54 -18.50
CA ALA A 186 -1.46 13.50 -18.21
C ALA A 186 -1.74 14.30 -16.93
N VAL A 187 -2.98 14.76 -16.74
CA VAL A 187 -3.38 15.48 -15.51
C VAL A 187 -3.30 14.57 -14.29
N PHE A 188 -3.77 13.33 -14.39
CA PHE A 188 -3.66 12.34 -13.32
C PHE A 188 -2.20 12.03 -12.97
N ALA A 189 -1.35 11.79 -13.99
CA ALA A 189 0.07 11.54 -13.82
C ALA A 189 0.81 12.74 -13.21
N LEU A 190 0.44 13.96 -13.59
CA LEU A 190 0.98 15.18 -12.98
C LEU A 190 0.59 15.26 -11.50
N GLY A 191 -0.66 14.94 -11.15
CA GLY A 191 -1.09 14.82 -9.76
C GLY A 191 -0.26 13.81 -8.99
N CYS A 192 -0.06 12.60 -9.54
CA CYS A 192 0.80 11.58 -8.95
C CYS A 192 2.24 12.09 -8.75
N ALA A 193 2.83 12.76 -9.75
CA ALA A 193 4.20 13.28 -9.66
C ALA A 193 4.33 14.33 -8.55
N VAL A 194 3.40 15.29 -8.49
CA VAL A 194 3.39 16.34 -7.46
C VAL A 194 3.16 15.73 -6.08
N GLY A 195 2.18 14.85 -5.92
CA GLY A 195 1.89 14.16 -4.66
C GLY A 195 3.09 13.36 -4.18
N LEU A 196 3.71 12.57 -5.07
CA LEU A 196 4.91 11.79 -4.77
C LEU A 196 6.04 12.67 -4.24
N LEU A 197 6.37 13.72 -4.99
CA LEU A 197 7.48 14.62 -4.64
C LEU A 197 7.24 15.40 -3.35
N CYS A 198 6.04 15.87 -3.10
CA CYS A 198 5.70 16.58 -1.87
C CYS A 198 5.69 15.63 -0.67
N PHE A 199 5.01 14.51 -0.81
CA PHE A 199 4.80 13.56 0.29
C PHE A 199 6.09 12.84 0.69
N THR A 200 6.93 12.45 -0.25
CA THR A 200 8.22 11.82 0.07
C THR A 200 9.15 12.79 0.81
N ARG A 201 9.11 14.10 0.49
CA ARG A 201 9.87 15.12 1.26
C ARG A 201 9.35 15.24 2.68
N LEU A 202 8.03 15.25 2.87
CA LEU A 202 7.41 15.24 4.20
C LEU A 202 7.83 14.00 4.99
N LEU A 203 7.72 12.81 4.38
CA LEU A 203 8.14 11.55 5.02
C LEU A 203 9.63 11.54 5.38
N SER A 204 10.48 12.00 4.46
CA SER A 204 11.93 12.11 4.72
C SER A 204 12.24 13.08 5.87
N TRP A 205 11.53 14.20 5.94
CA TRP A 205 11.66 15.13 7.04
C TRP A 205 11.22 14.51 8.37
N LEU A 206 10.10 13.80 8.38
CA LEU A 206 9.60 13.08 9.56
C LEU A 206 10.55 11.96 9.99
N LEU A 207 11.11 11.21 9.05
CA LEU A 207 12.12 10.16 9.34
C LEU A 207 13.38 10.74 9.98
N LYS A 208 13.79 11.96 9.60
CA LYS A 208 14.96 12.63 10.19
C LYS A 208 14.69 13.21 11.59
N HIS A 209 13.48 13.75 11.84
CA HIS A 209 13.19 14.52 13.06
C HIS A 209 12.33 13.76 14.08
N ALA A 210 11.53 12.79 13.63
CA ALA A 210 10.56 12.07 14.46
C ALA A 210 10.43 10.60 14.07
N ARG A 211 11.56 9.93 13.72
CA ARG A 211 11.60 8.56 13.18
C ARG A 211 10.74 7.59 13.98
N LEU A 212 10.95 7.50 15.30
CA LEU A 212 10.25 6.53 16.13
C LEU A 212 8.74 6.79 16.22
N ARG A 213 8.32 8.07 16.24
CA ARG A 213 6.90 8.45 16.23
C ARG A 213 6.27 8.12 14.88
N LEU A 214 6.99 8.36 13.78
CA LEU A 214 6.51 8.00 12.44
C LEU A 214 6.38 6.48 12.31
N ILE A 215 7.36 5.70 12.74
CA ILE A 215 7.28 4.24 12.69
C ILE A 215 6.14 3.73 13.57
N ALA A 216 5.89 4.32 14.74
CA ALA A 216 4.74 4.00 15.57
C ALA A 216 3.41 4.26 14.83
N LEU A 217 3.28 5.43 14.17
CA LEU A 217 2.12 5.77 13.34
C LEU A 217 1.93 4.75 12.20
N LEU A 218 2.98 4.47 11.44
CA LEU A 218 2.94 3.53 10.31
C LEU A 218 2.62 2.09 10.75
N SER A 219 3.14 1.67 11.92
CA SER A 219 2.79 0.37 12.51
C SER A 219 1.33 0.32 12.92
N GLY A 220 0.78 1.43 13.42
CA GLY A 220 -0.63 1.59 13.72
C GLY A 220 -1.49 1.48 12.46
N VAL A 221 -1.13 2.23 11.41
CA VAL A 221 -1.81 2.16 10.09
C VAL A 221 -1.80 0.73 9.55
N LEU A 222 -0.64 0.06 9.61
CA LEU A 222 -0.47 -1.30 9.14
C LEU A 222 -1.38 -2.29 9.90
N LEU A 223 -1.44 -2.21 11.23
CA LEU A 223 -2.33 -3.09 12.01
C LEU A 223 -3.81 -2.69 11.89
N GLY A 224 -4.11 -1.41 11.72
CA GLY A 224 -5.47 -0.93 11.45
C GLY A 224 -6.01 -1.44 10.11
N SER A 225 -5.17 -1.60 9.09
CA SER A 225 -5.56 -2.11 7.77
C SER A 225 -5.92 -3.61 7.76
N LEU A 226 -5.73 -4.33 8.86
CA LEU A 226 -6.20 -5.73 8.98
C LEU A 226 -7.70 -5.88 8.72
N ILE A 227 -8.47 -4.83 8.95
CA ILE A 227 -9.91 -4.83 8.69
C ILE A 227 -10.22 -5.03 7.20
N THR A 228 -9.39 -4.51 6.31
CA THR A 228 -9.54 -4.61 4.85
C THR A 228 -9.21 -6.00 4.32
N VAL A 229 -8.21 -6.65 4.90
CA VAL A 229 -7.76 -7.98 4.49
C VAL A 229 -8.40 -9.10 5.33
N TRP A 230 -9.47 -8.78 6.07
CA TRP A 230 -10.21 -9.79 6.84
C TRP A 230 -10.77 -10.89 5.92
N PRO A 231 -10.56 -12.18 6.22
CA PRO A 231 -10.92 -13.27 5.30
C PRO A 231 -12.42 -13.36 4.98
N TRP A 232 -13.26 -13.04 5.94
CA TRP A 232 -14.71 -13.14 5.79
C TRP A 232 -15.31 -11.76 5.61
N GLN A 233 -15.75 -11.51 4.39
CA GLN A 233 -16.25 -10.21 3.96
C GLN A 233 -17.63 -10.36 3.32
N SER A 234 -18.50 -9.39 3.55
CA SER A 234 -19.75 -9.28 2.81
C SER A 234 -19.71 -8.06 1.91
N THR A 235 -20.18 -8.22 0.69
CA THR A 235 -20.32 -7.12 -0.28
C THR A 235 -21.67 -6.45 -0.08
N VAL A 236 -21.65 -5.13 0.14
CA VAL A 236 -22.86 -4.31 0.19
C VAL A 236 -22.89 -3.48 -1.09
N ALA A 237 -23.92 -3.68 -1.94
CA ALA A 237 -24.10 -2.86 -3.13
C ALA A 237 -24.44 -1.43 -2.70
N ILE A 238 -23.67 -0.45 -3.17
CA ILE A 238 -23.93 0.98 -2.97
C ILE A 238 -24.53 1.51 -4.26
N GLY A 239 -25.86 1.60 -4.32
CA GLY A 239 -26.56 2.13 -5.50
C GLY A 239 -26.98 1.08 -6.53
N ALA A 240 -28.07 1.38 -7.25
CA ALA A 240 -28.63 0.51 -8.27
C ALA A 240 -27.83 0.68 -9.58
N GLY A 241 -26.93 -0.25 -9.88
CA GLY A 241 -26.50 -0.47 -11.26
C GLY A 241 -25.01 -0.44 -11.59
N ASN A 242 -24.09 -0.15 -10.67
CA ASN A 242 -22.66 -0.20 -10.99
C ASN A 242 -21.97 -1.35 -10.23
N PRO A 243 -21.53 -2.42 -10.92
CA PRO A 243 -20.87 -3.57 -10.27
C PRO A 243 -19.53 -3.22 -9.59
N LEU A 244 -18.98 -2.03 -9.80
CA LEU A 244 -17.75 -1.56 -9.18
C LEU A 244 -17.99 -0.75 -7.89
N GLU A 245 -19.23 -0.50 -7.51
CA GLU A 245 -19.64 0.20 -6.28
C GLU A 245 -19.99 -0.80 -5.17
N HIS A 246 -19.15 -1.80 -4.96
CA HIS A 246 -19.31 -2.73 -3.87
C HIS A 246 -18.45 -2.29 -2.68
N TRP A 247 -19.11 -1.94 -1.59
CA TRP A 247 -18.44 -1.72 -0.33
C TRP A 247 -18.30 -3.04 0.42
N VAL A 248 -17.07 -3.37 0.80
CA VAL A 248 -16.75 -4.60 1.49
C VAL A 248 -16.75 -4.34 2.99
N ARG A 249 -17.52 -5.13 3.74
CA ARG A 249 -17.54 -5.07 5.21
C ARG A 249 -17.00 -6.37 5.80
N PRO A 250 -16.11 -6.30 6.81
CA PRO A 250 -15.71 -7.48 7.56
C PRO A 250 -16.91 -8.03 8.32
N VAL A 251 -17.09 -9.34 8.25
CA VAL A 251 -18.16 -10.07 8.97
C VAL A 251 -17.57 -11.22 9.75
N LEU A 252 -18.32 -11.75 10.71
CA LEU A 252 -17.92 -12.96 11.40
C LEU A 252 -18.04 -14.17 10.45
N PRO A 253 -17.20 -15.19 10.59
CA PRO A 253 -17.25 -16.39 9.76
C PRO A 253 -18.57 -17.18 9.88
N THR A 254 -19.34 -16.92 10.92
CA THR A 254 -20.68 -17.50 11.17
C THR A 254 -21.81 -16.68 10.53
N HIS A 255 -21.47 -15.57 9.84
CA HIS A 255 -22.48 -14.73 9.21
C HIS A 255 -23.17 -15.45 8.05
N SER A 256 -24.46 -15.22 7.85
CA SER A 256 -25.29 -15.91 6.86
C SER A 256 -24.85 -15.73 5.40
N SER A 257 -24.09 -14.69 5.10
CA SER A 257 -23.49 -14.46 3.76
C SER A 257 -22.31 -15.39 3.46
N ILE A 258 -21.74 -16.06 4.46
CA ILE A 258 -20.60 -16.97 4.32
C ILE A 258 -21.14 -18.40 4.24
N VAL A 259 -21.17 -18.96 3.03
CA VAL A 259 -21.67 -20.32 2.78
C VAL A 259 -20.68 -21.38 3.27
N ASP A 260 -19.38 -21.18 3.00
CA ASP A 260 -18.29 -22.04 3.46
C ASP A 260 -17.14 -21.18 3.99
N PRO A 261 -16.90 -21.17 5.31
CA PRO A 261 -15.85 -20.37 5.90
C PRO A 261 -14.43 -20.92 5.73
N GLN A 262 -14.24 -22.09 5.13
CA GLN A 262 -12.96 -22.71 4.76
C GLN A 262 -11.89 -22.65 5.89
N TRP A 263 -12.28 -22.96 7.12
CA TRP A 263 -11.46 -22.79 8.34
C TRP A 263 -10.03 -23.33 8.23
N LEU A 264 -9.87 -24.56 7.68
CA LEU A 264 -8.57 -25.21 7.57
C LEU A 264 -7.67 -24.48 6.56
N LEU A 265 -8.23 -24.07 5.42
CA LEU A 265 -7.48 -23.35 4.40
C LEU A 265 -7.13 -21.94 4.86
N CYS A 266 -8.05 -21.25 5.53
CA CYS A 266 -7.80 -19.94 6.13
C CYS A 266 -6.75 -20.03 7.24
N GLY A 267 -6.84 -21.02 8.11
CA GLY A 267 -5.83 -21.28 9.16
C GLY A 267 -4.45 -21.56 8.57
N GLY A 268 -4.39 -22.42 7.56
CA GLY A 268 -3.16 -22.72 6.82
C GLY A 268 -2.56 -21.49 6.13
N GLY A 269 -3.39 -20.71 5.41
CA GLY A 269 -3.00 -19.46 4.79
C GLY A 269 -2.43 -18.46 5.80
N PHE A 270 -3.13 -18.24 6.90
CA PHE A 270 -2.72 -17.32 7.96
C PHE A 270 -1.34 -17.71 8.55
N ILE A 271 -1.15 -18.99 8.88
CA ILE A 271 0.14 -19.51 9.38
C ILE A 271 1.23 -19.34 8.34
N LEU A 272 0.94 -19.63 7.06
CA LEU A 272 1.90 -19.43 5.97
C LEU A 272 2.33 -17.96 5.86
N GLY A 273 1.41 -17.01 5.98
CA GLY A 273 1.71 -15.58 6.00
C GLY A 273 2.66 -15.20 7.13
N ILE A 274 2.42 -15.72 8.34
CA ILE A 274 3.31 -15.53 9.50
C ILE A 274 4.71 -16.11 9.21
N LEU A 275 4.79 -17.33 8.69
CA LEU A 275 6.07 -18.00 8.41
C LEU A 275 6.90 -17.26 7.37
N VAL A 276 6.28 -16.74 6.32
CA VAL A 276 6.98 -15.97 5.28
C VAL A 276 7.68 -14.75 5.89
N VAL A 277 6.97 -13.96 6.70
CA VAL A 277 7.58 -12.79 7.34
C VAL A 277 8.66 -13.18 8.34
N TRP A 278 8.42 -14.22 9.12
CA TRP A 278 9.40 -14.70 10.08
C TRP A 278 10.71 -15.14 9.42
N VAL A 279 10.63 -15.83 8.28
CA VAL A 279 11.81 -16.22 7.48
C VAL A 279 12.51 -14.97 6.93
N LEU A 280 11.75 -14.04 6.33
CA LEU A 280 12.31 -12.79 5.78
C LEU A 280 13.00 -11.97 6.86
N HIS A 281 12.37 -11.81 8.01
CA HIS A 281 12.93 -11.07 9.14
C HIS A 281 14.25 -11.72 9.66
N ARG A 282 14.29 -13.05 9.78
CA ARG A 282 15.53 -13.76 10.16
C ARG A 282 16.65 -13.60 9.12
N TRP A 283 16.32 -13.60 7.85
CA TRP A 283 17.30 -13.39 6.78
C TRP A 283 17.86 -11.97 6.80
N SER A 284 17.00 -10.97 6.95
CA SER A 284 17.40 -9.58 7.08
C SER A 284 18.33 -9.37 8.28
N ALA A 285 17.99 -9.92 9.43
CA ALA A 285 18.82 -9.85 10.64
C ALA A 285 20.21 -10.53 10.52
N ARG A 286 20.35 -11.51 9.60
CA ARG A 286 21.64 -12.16 9.31
C ARG A 286 22.49 -11.36 8.31
N ALA A 287 21.88 -10.65 7.38
CA ALA A 287 22.57 -9.86 6.37
C ALA A 287 23.20 -8.57 6.93
N HIS A 288 22.78 -8.14 8.12
CA HIS A 288 23.28 -6.96 8.82
C HIS A 288 24.29 -7.29 9.96
N ARG A 289 24.63 -8.57 10.15
CA ARG A 289 25.73 -9.04 11.01
C ARG A 289 26.96 -9.36 10.17
#